data_76257768d56bc8488f4ffaff7ccf71f5
#
_entry.id   76257768d56bc8488f4ffaff7ccf71f5
#
_cell.length_a   1.000
_cell.length_b   1.000
_cell.length_c   1.000
_cell.angle_alpha   90.00
_cell.angle_beta   90.00
_cell.angle_gamma   90.00
#
_symmetry.space_group_name_H-M   'P 1'
#
loop_
_entity.id
_entity.type
_entity.pdbx_description
1 polymer ?
#
loop_
_entity_poly.entity_id
_entity_poly.type
_entity_poly.pdbx_seq_one_letter_code
_entity_poly.pdbx_strand_id
1 'polypeptide(L)'
;MNLREKYGEWGLILGATEGVGKAFCEKIAAGGMNVVMVGRREEKLNVLAGEIRETYGVETKVVRADFSQPDAAETVFAATEGLDMGFMSYVACLHTFGKIQDTPWEKHEAMINVNVVTFLKCFHHYMRIFAAQDRGAVINVSSMTGISSSPWNGQYGAGKAFILKMTEAVACECEGTGVDVEVITLGTTLTPSLLSNLPGGPQGEAVMKIALTPEECVDEAFEKLGKELSVIAGQRNKDSVHDWKANHTEDEYIRYMGSFYRD
;
A
#
# COMPACT_ATOMS: atom_id res chain seq x y z
N MET A 1 11.10 -3.17 -17.88
CA MET A 1 12.20 -2.45 -17.18
C MET A 1 12.94 -3.46 -16.32
N ASN A 2 14.26 -3.50 -16.34
CA ASN A 2 15.04 -4.31 -15.39
C ASN A 2 15.16 -3.54 -14.08
N LEU A 3 14.32 -3.90 -13.10
CA LEU A 3 14.28 -3.20 -11.81
C LEU A 3 15.53 -3.46 -10.99
N ARG A 4 16.07 -4.68 -11.06
CA ARG A 4 17.30 -5.06 -10.36
C ARG A 4 18.49 -4.22 -10.81
N GLU A 5 18.63 -4.01 -12.09
CA GLU A 5 19.73 -3.18 -12.64
C GLU A 5 19.58 -1.71 -12.23
N LYS A 6 18.34 -1.20 -12.19
CA LYS A 6 18.09 0.22 -11.86
C LYS A 6 18.18 0.49 -10.37
N TYR A 7 17.61 -0.36 -9.53
CA TYR A 7 17.40 -0.03 -8.12
C TYR A 7 18.20 -0.88 -7.12
N GLY A 8 18.63 -2.09 -7.47
CA GLY A 8 19.36 -2.99 -6.58
C GLY A 8 18.78 -4.40 -6.54
N GLU A 9 19.40 -5.28 -5.77
CA GLU A 9 19.10 -6.70 -5.83
C GLU A 9 17.77 -7.11 -5.16
N TRP A 10 17.41 -6.46 -4.04
CA TRP A 10 16.29 -6.88 -3.21
C TRP A 10 15.20 -5.83 -3.11
N GLY A 11 13.95 -6.29 -3.24
CA GLY A 11 12.77 -5.49 -2.97
C GLY A 11 12.00 -6.01 -1.76
N LEU A 12 11.46 -5.09 -0.95
CA LEU A 12 10.72 -5.35 0.28
C LEU A 12 9.25 -5.03 0.12
N ILE A 13 8.39 -6.01 0.38
CA ILE A 13 6.94 -5.83 0.35
C ILE A 13 6.37 -6.06 1.74
N LEU A 14 5.92 -4.99 2.37
CA LEU A 14 5.31 -4.97 3.69
C LEU A 14 3.79 -5.14 3.56
N GLY A 15 3.29 -6.34 3.85
CA GLY A 15 1.91 -6.75 3.58
C GLY A 15 1.76 -7.61 2.32
N ALA A 16 2.68 -8.54 2.10
CA ALA A 16 2.86 -9.32 0.87
C ALA A 16 1.84 -10.45 0.64
N THR A 17 1.04 -10.82 1.64
CA THR A 17 0.37 -12.14 1.69
C THR A 17 -0.64 -12.39 0.58
N GLU A 18 -1.33 -11.35 0.08
CA GLU A 18 -2.41 -11.47 -0.90
C GLU A 18 -2.75 -10.11 -1.55
N GLY A 19 -3.60 -10.12 -2.58
CA GLY A 19 -4.09 -8.92 -3.24
C GLY A 19 -2.95 -8.04 -3.77
N VAL A 20 -3.00 -6.76 -3.48
CA VAL A 20 -2.02 -5.77 -3.99
C VAL A 20 -0.59 -6.11 -3.56
N GLY A 21 -0.39 -6.63 -2.34
CA GLY A 21 0.94 -7.05 -1.87
C GLY A 21 1.52 -8.22 -2.66
N LYS A 22 0.68 -9.22 -3.01
CA LYS A 22 1.07 -10.32 -3.89
C LYS A 22 1.45 -9.77 -5.28
N ALA A 23 0.63 -8.89 -5.85
CA ALA A 23 0.89 -8.29 -7.16
C ALA A 23 2.21 -7.49 -7.20
N PHE A 24 2.54 -6.75 -6.11
CA PHE A 24 3.86 -6.11 -5.98
C PHE A 24 5.00 -7.14 -5.97
N CYS A 25 4.86 -8.24 -5.21
CA CYS A 25 5.89 -9.29 -5.18
C CYS A 25 6.16 -9.87 -6.58
N GLU A 26 5.09 -10.19 -7.32
CA GLU A 26 5.18 -10.71 -8.68
C GLU A 26 5.80 -9.69 -9.64
N LYS A 27 5.41 -8.42 -9.53
CA LYS A 27 5.92 -7.34 -10.39
C LYS A 27 7.41 -7.11 -10.23
N ILE A 28 7.92 -7.02 -8.98
CA ILE A 28 9.36 -6.82 -8.75
C ILE A 28 10.18 -8.07 -9.09
N ALA A 29 9.63 -9.28 -8.86
CA ALA A 29 10.25 -10.53 -9.27
C ALA A 29 10.36 -10.63 -10.80
N ALA A 30 9.30 -10.27 -11.54
CA ALA A 30 9.33 -10.16 -13.00
C ALA A 30 10.33 -9.11 -13.50
N GLY A 31 10.63 -8.09 -12.70
CA GLY A 31 11.69 -7.10 -12.93
C GLY A 31 13.09 -7.58 -12.54
N GLY A 32 13.26 -8.87 -12.14
CA GLY A 32 14.53 -9.51 -11.82
C GLY A 32 15.01 -9.30 -10.38
N MET A 33 14.23 -8.66 -9.49
CA MET A 33 14.61 -8.46 -8.09
C MET A 33 14.29 -9.68 -7.25
N ASN A 34 15.15 -9.98 -6.28
CA ASN A 34 14.84 -10.86 -5.17
C ASN A 34 13.79 -10.22 -4.25
N VAL A 35 12.97 -11.01 -3.57
CA VAL A 35 11.80 -10.49 -2.85
C VAL A 35 11.83 -10.82 -1.36
N VAL A 36 11.85 -9.80 -0.50
CA VAL A 36 11.56 -9.94 0.93
C VAL A 36 10.06 -9.74 1.13
N MET A 37 9.38 -10.77 1.58
CA MET A 37 7.92 -10.80 1.78
C MET A 37 7.59 -10.77 3.27
N VAL A 38 6.91 -9.72 3.72
CA VAL A 38 6.57 -9.53 5.13
C VAL A 38 5.07 -9.60 5.36
N GLY A 39 4.67 -10.32 6.41
CA GLY A 39 3.26 -10.41 6.82
C GLY A 39 3.05 -11.36 8.00
N ARG A 40 1.81 -11.45 8.48
CA ARG A 40 1.45 -12.24 9.66
C ARG A 40 1.27 -13.74 9.37
N ARG A 41 0.85 -14.07 8.14
CA ARG A 41 0.46 -15.45 7.74
C ARG A 41 1.63 -16.13 7.04
N GLU A 42 2.54 -16.67 7.83
CA GLU A 42 3.79 -17.27 7.36
C GLU A 42 3.56 -18.40 6.35
N GLU A 43 2.57 -19.26 6.57
CA GLU A 43 2.24 -20.36 5.65
C GLU A 43 1.88 -19.84 4.25
N LYS A 44 1.03 -18.80 4.17
CA LYS A 44 0.67 -18.17 2.89
C LYS A 44 1.87 -17.50 2.21
N LEU A 45 2.75 -16.86 3.00
CA LEU A 45 3.97 -16.27 2.48
C LEU A 45 4.93 -17.32 1.92
N ASN A 46 5.06 -18.47 2.59
CA ASN A 46 5.90 -19.57 2.12
C ASN A 46 5.38 -20.18 0.81
N VAL A 47 4.06 -20.32 0.66
CA VAL A 47 3.46 -20.76 -0.62
C VAL A 47 3.77 -19.75 -1.73
N LEU A 48 3.50 -18.48 -1.51
CA LEU A 48 3.79 -17.42 -2.48
C LEU A 48 5.29 -17.35 -2.82
N ALA A 49 6.16 -17.52 -1.83
CA ALA A 49 7.61 -17.56 -2.03
C ALA A 49 8.03 -18.70 -2.95
N GLY A 50 7.39 -19.88 -2.82
CA GLY A 50 7.57 -21.01 -3.73
C GLY A 50 7.16 -20.69 -5.17
N GLU A 51 5.94 -20.15 -5.34
CA GLU A 51 5.40 -19.73 -6.64
C GLU A 51 6.33 -18.72 -7.35
N ILE A 52 6.82 -17.72 -6.60
CA ILE A 52 7.71 -16.69 -7.15
C ILE A 52 9.05 -17.26 -7.57
N ARG A 53 9.68 -18.11 -6.75
CA ARG A 53 10.95 -18.76 -7.12
C ARG A 53 10.81 -19.62 -8.37
N GLU A 54 9.75 -20.40 -8.45
CA GLU A 54 9.49 -21.28 -9.58
C GLU A 54 9.22 -20.50 -10.87
N THR A 55 8.43 -19.42 -10.78
CA THR A 55 7.99 -18.65 -11.95
C THR A 55 9.07 -17.71 -12.49
N TYR A 56 9.80 -17.04 -11.59
CA TYR A 56 10.70 -15.93 -11.97
C TYR A 56 12.18 -16.24 -11.76
N GLY A 57 12.55 -17.33 -11.08
CA GLY A 57 13.94 -17.73 -10.88
C GLY A 57 14.73 -16.80 -9.94
N VAL A 58 14.04 -16.00 -9.12
CA VAL A 58 14.64 -15.07 -8.15
C VAL A 58 14.68 -15.67 -6.74
N GLU A 59 15.51 -15.10 -5.86
CA GLU A 59 15.52 -15.49 -4.46
C GLU A 59 14.36 -14.84 -3.71
N THR A 60 13.90 -15.50 -2.64
CA THR A 60 12.83 -15.01 -1.79
C THR A 60 13.18 -15.19 -0.32
N LYS A 61 12.80 -14.20 0.51
CA LYS A 61 12.94 -14.25 1.97
C LYS A 61 11.59 -13.95 2.62
N VAL A 62 11.10 -14.90 3.42
CA VAL A 62 9.86 -14.72 4.19
C VAL A 62 10.19 -14.19 5.58
N VAL A 63 9.48 -13.16 6.00
CA VAL A 63 9.59 -12.55 7.33
C VAL A 63 8.22 -12.49 7.97
N ARG A 64 8.03 -13.22 9.06
CA ARG A 64 6.80 -13.12 9.84
C ARG A 64 6.89 -11.90 10.76
N ALA A 65 6.00 -10.92 10.57
CA ALA A 65 5.85 -9.77 11.45
C ALA A 65 4.38 -9.34 11.55
N ASP A 66 3.96 -8.97 12.75
CA ASP A 66 2.66 -8.35 12.99
C ASP A 66 2.86 -6.86 13.26
N PHE A 67 2.51 -6.04 12.30
CA PHE A 67 2.73 -4.60 12.33
C PHE A 67 1.93 -3.85 13.42
N SER A 68 1.03 -4.52 14.12
CA SER A 68 0.39 -3.98 15.32
C SER A 68 1.30 -4.04 16.56
N GLN A 69 2.37 -4.85 16.51
CA GLN A 69 3.33 -5.03 17.60
C GLN A 69 4.46 -3.99 17.53
N PRO A 70 4.97 -3.53 18.68
CA PRO A 70 5.94 -2.43 18.73
C PRO A 70 7.31 -2.75 18.12
N ASP A 71 7.69 -4.04 18.07
CA ASP A 71 8.96 -4.56 17.56
C ASP A 71 8.91 -5.03 16.09
N ALA A 72 7.77 -4.83 15.44
CA ALA A 72 7.56 -5.34 14.08
C ALA A 72 8.54 -4.73 13.06
N ALA A 73 8.82 -3.44 13.16
CA ALA A 73 9.76 -2.76 12.27
C ALA A 73 11.19 -3.27 12.49
N GLU A 74 11.60 -3.41 13.75
CA GLU A 74 12.93 -3.92 14.14
C GLU A 74 13.16 -5.36 13.66
N THR A 75 12.11 -6.20 13.70
CA THR A 75 12.13 -7.55 13.11
C THR A 75 12.43 -7.50 11.60
N VAL A 76 11.81 -6.57 10.88
CA VAL A 76 12.04 -6.39 9.43
C VAL A 76 13.46 -5.89 9.18
N PHE A 77 13.96 -4.92 9.95
CA PHE A 77 15.31 -4.36 9.79
C PHE A 77 16.39 -5.44 9.99
N ALA A 78 16.27 -6.22 11.06
CA ALA A 78 17.20 -7.33 11.31
C ALA A 78 17.17 -8.38 10.20
N ALA A 79 16.00 -8.64 9.61
CA ALA A 79 15.87 -9.60 8.53
C ALA A 79 16.45 -9.10 7.19
N THR A 80 16.57 -7.79 6.99
CA THR A 80 17.10 -7.19 5.74
C THR A 80 18.53 -6.66 5.89
N GLU A 81 19.13 -6.78 7.06
CA GLU A 81 20.51 -6.36 7.30
C GLU A 81 21.48 -7.07 6.35
N GLY A 82 22.37 -6.30 5.73
CA GLY A 82 23.35 -6.80 4.77
C GLY A 82 22.81 -7.12 3.36
N LEU A 83 21.51 -6.98 3.09
CA LEU A 83 20.97 -7.13 1.76
C LEU A 83 21.12 -5.81 0.96
N ASP A 84 21.39 -5.91 -0.34
CA ASP A 84 21.36 -4.77 -1.27
C ASP A 84 19.92 -4.37 -1.56
N MET A 85 19.33 -3.62 -0.63
CA MET A 85 17.94 -3.17 -0.71
C MET A 85 17.80 -2.04 -1.73
N GLY A 86 16.89 -2.21 -2.70
CA GLY A 86 16.67 -1.24 -3.78
C GLY A 86 15.21 -0.83 -3.99
N PHE A 87 14.26 -1.56 -3.39
CA PHE A 87 12.83 -1.24 -3.51
C PHE A 87 12.09 -1.49 -2.20
N MET A 88 11.11 -0.64 -1.90
CA MET A 88 10.19 -0.84 -0.79
C MET A 88 8.75 -0.48 -1.18
N SER A 89 7.79 -1.31 -0.77
CA SER A 89 6.37 -0.93 -0.79
C SER A 89 5.68 -1.24 0.53
N TYR A 90 4.99 -0.25 1.11
CA TYR A 90 4.14 -0.43 2.28
C TYR A 90 2.68 -0.58 1.85
N VAL A 91 2.23 -1.83 1.80
CA VAL A 91 0.87 -2.22 1.39
C VAL A 91 -0.01 -2.56 2.60
N ALA A 92 0.61 -2.97 3.70
CA ALA A 92 -0.08 -3.38 4.91
C ALA A 92 -1.03 -2.29 5.41
N CYS A 93 -2.21 -2.71 5.81
CA CYS A 93 -3.17 -1.84 6.46
C CYS A 93 -4.05 -2.61 7.43
N LEU A 94 -4.59 -1.89 8.39
CA LEU A 94 -5.65 -2.38 9.28
C LEU A 94 -6.79 -1.37 9.24
N HIS A 95 -8.01 -1.86 9.13
CA HIS A 95 -9.22 -1.04 9.17
C HIS A 95 -10.28 -1.69 10.05
N THR A 96 -11.19 -0.87 10.57
CA THR A 96 -12.41 -1.32 11.22
C THR A 96 -13.52 -0.34 10.89
N PHE A 97 -14.71 -0.86 10.65
CA PHE A 97 -15.91 -0.05 10.43
C PHE A 97 -16.66 0.09 11.75
N GLY A 98 -17.12 1.30 12.05
CA GLY A 98 -17.92 1.59 13.23
C GLY A 98 -17.80 3.04 13.65
N LYS A 99 -18.68 3.45 14.58
CA LYS A 99 -18.56 4.76 15.23
C LYS A 99 -17.34 4.75 16.15
N ILE A 100 -16.68 5.88 16.27
CA ILE A 100 -15.45 6.00 17.06
C ILE A 100 -15.65 5.60 18.52
N GLN A 101 -16.78 6.01 19.12
CA GLN A 101 -17.09 5.71 20.52
C GLN A 101 -17.45 4.25 20.79
N ASP A 102 -17.84 3.50 19.75
CA ASP A 102 -18.27 2.10 19.86
C ASP A 102 -17.13 1.11 19.54
N THR A 103 -15.99 1.63 19.07
CA THR A 103 -14.82 0.82 18.73
C THR A 103 -13.92 0.69 19.97
N PRO A 104 -13.52 -0.53 20.41
CA PRO A 104 -12.59 -0.73 21.51
C PRO A 104 -11.24 -0.05 21.27
N TRP A 105 -10.66 0.52 22.33
CA TRP A 105 -9.38 1.26 22.25
C TRP A 105 -8.25 0.45 21.63
N GLU A 106 -8.15 -0.84 21.94
CA GLU A 106 -7.12 -1.76 21.44
C GLU A 106 -7.13 -1.86 19.91
N LYS A 107 -8.32 -1.74 19.29
CA LYS A 107 -8.44 -1.69 17.83
C LYS A 107 -7.93 -0.37 17.26
N HIS A 108 -8.17 0.74 17.96
CA HIS A 108 -7.63 2.05 17.57
C HIS A 108 -6.11 2.05 17.65
N GLU A 109 -5.54 1.55 18.75
CA GLU A 109 -4.10 1.46 18.95
C GLU A 109 -3.45 0.57 17.87
N ALA A 110 -4.01 -0.60 17.60
CA ALA A 110 -3.52 -1.50 16.55
C ALA A 110 -3.55 -0.82 15.16
N MET A 111 -4.61 -0.05 14.83
CA MET A 111 -4.68 0.70 13.57
C MET A 111 -3.61 1.80 13.48
N ILE A 112 -3.36 2.52 14.56
CA ILE A 112 -2.29 3.53 14.60
C ILE A 112 -0.93 2.86 14.40
N ASN A 113 -0.68 1.75 15.10
CA ASN A 113 0.57 1.03 14.97
C ASN A 113 0.81 0.55 13.54
N VAL A 114 -0.19 -0.10 12.92
CA VAL A 114 -0.05 -0.58 11.53
C VAL A 114 0.03 0.56 10.53
N ASN A 115 -0.94 1.51 10.57
CA ASN A 115 -1.12 2.47 9.48
C ASN A 115 -0.23 3.71 9.60
N VAL A 116 0.37 3.95 10.77
CA VAL A 116 1.16 5.18 11.03
C VAL A 116 2.54 4.84 11.58
N VAL A 117 2.62 4.20 12.75
CA VAL A 117 3.90 4.04 13.45
C VAL A 117 4.85 3.12 12.72
N THR A 118 4.42 1.90 12.40
CA THR A 118 5.25 0.91 11.69
C THR A 118 5.55 1.36 10.26
N PHE A 119 4.56 1.97 9.58
CA PHE A 119 4.79 2.62 8.29
C PHE A 119 5.95 3.62 8.36
N LEU A 120 5.85 4.60 9.29
CA LEU A 120 6.85 5.66 9.39
C LEU A 120 8.24 5.13 9.77
N LYS A 121 8.33 4.16 10.71
CA LYS A 121 9.59 3.48 11.05
C LYS A 121 10.23 2.85 9.82
N CYS A 122 9.48 2.06 9.05
CA CYS A 122 10.00 1.40 7.85
C CYS A 122 10.36 2.42 6.76
N PHE A 123 9.48 3.37 6.47
CA PHE A 123 9.72 4.38 5.46
C PHE A 123 11.00 5.19 5.78
N HIS A 124 11.13 5.68 7.02
CA HIS A 124 12.33 6.39 7.47
C HIS A 124 13.61 5.54 7.35
N HIS A 125 13.56 4.27 7.78
CA HIS A 125 14.73 3.38 7.74
C HIS A 125 15.23 3.17 6.31
N TYR A 126 14.34 2.77 5.39
CA TYR A 126 14.73 2.48 4.02
C TYR A 126 15.05 3.73 3.21
N MET A 127 14.38 4.86 3.46
CA MET A 127 14.78 6.13 2.84
C MET A 127 16.20 6.55 3.20
N ARG A 128 16.65 6.30 4.44
CA ARG A 128 18.05 6.55 4.81
C ARG A 128 19.02 5.67 4.03
N ILE A 129 18.68 4.41 3.79
CA ILE A 129 19.49 3.48 3.00
C ILE A 129 19.55 3.98 1.55
N PHE A 130 18.40 4.27 0.94
CA PHE A 130 18.30 4.70 -0.45
C PHE A 130 18.98 6.04 -0.69
N ALA A 131 18.81 7.00 0.21
CA ALA A 131 19.49 8.29 0.12
C ALA A 131 21.03 8.15 0.25
N ALA A 132 21.52 7.27 1.14
CA ALA A 132 22.95 7.06 1.31
C ALA A 132 23.64 6.41 0.10
N GLN A 133 22.91 5.60 -0.66
CA GLN A 133 23.42 4.95 -1.88
C GLN A 133 23.06 5.71 -3.16
N ASP A 134 22.32 6.82 -3.05
CA ASP A 134 21.73 7.59 -4.16
C ASP A 134 21.03 6.69 -5.20
N ARG A 135 20.32 5.67 -4.72
CA ARG A 135 19.68 4.66 -5.55
C ARG A 135 18.56 3.97 -4.76
N GLY A 136 17.40 3.85 -5.35
CA GLY A 136 16.29 3.09 -4.76
C GLY A 136 14.94 3.54 -5.29
N ALA A 137 13.91 2.79 -4.92
CA ALA A 137 12.54 3.17 -5.23
C ALA A 137 11.58 2.83 -4.09
N VAL A 138 10.58 3.69 -3.93
CA VAL A 138 9.48 3.49 -2.98
C VAL A 138 8.15 3.71 -3.69
N ILE A 139 7.23 2.74 -3.55
CA ILE A 139 5.82 2.93 -3.88
C ILE A 139 4.99 2.63 -2.64
N ASN A 140 4.48 3.66 -1.97
CA ASN A 140 3.59 3.47 -0.83
C ASN A 140 2.12 3.45 -1.26
N VAL A 141 1.30 2.69 -0.55
CA VAL A 141 -0.11 2.48 -0.91
C VAL A 141 -1.04 3.26 0.01
N SER A 142 -1.73 4.25 -0.57
CA SER A 142 -2.81 5.00 0.06
C SER A 142 -4.18 4.51 -0.42
N SER A 143 -5.23 5.25 -0.13
CA SER A 143 -6.62 4.97 -0.48
C SER A 143 -7.36 6.25 -0.82
N MET A 144 -8.42 6.14 -1.62
CA MET A 144 -9.37 7.24 -1.87
C MET A 144 -9.90 7.86 -0.56
N THR A 145 -10.03 7.04 0.51
CA THR A 145 -10.40 7.52 1.85
C THR A 145 -9.30 8.37 2.52
N GLY A 146 -8.09 8.36 2.00
CA GLY A 146 -7.00 9.26 2.40
C GLY A 146 -7.05 10.62 1.69
N ILE A 147 -7.79 10.72 0.58
CA ILE A 147 -8.03 12.00 -0.11
C ILE A 147 -9.20 12.74 0.55
N SER A 148 -10.29 12.03 0.82
CA SER A 148 -11.50 12.59 1.43
C SER A 148 -12.04 11.67 2.52
N SER A 149 -12.61 12.26 3.57
CA SER A 149 -13.03 11.53 4.75
C SER A 149 -14.18 10.55 4.47
N SER A 150 -14.11 9.36 5.06
CA SER A 150 -15.16 8.35 5.01
C SER A 150 -15.75 8.13 6.40
N PRO A 151 -16.99 8.52 6.67
CA PRO A 151 -17.66 8.23 7.93
C PRO A 151 -17.66 6.73 8.25
N TRP A 152 -17.68 6.36 9.52
CA TRP A 152 -17.54 4.99 10.06
C TRP A 152 -16.20 4.29 9.74
N ASN A 153 -15.30 4.94 8.98
CA ASN A 153 -13.97 4.46 8.64
C ASN A 153 -12.90 5.56 8.83
N GLY A 154 -13.20 6.55 9.67
CA GLY A 154 -12.41 7.79 9.78
C GLY A 154 -10.95 7.57 10.16
N GLN A 155 -10.67 6.66 11.10
CA GLN A 155 -9.30 6.39 11.52
C GLN A 155 -8.45 5.72 10.42
N TYR A 156 -9.04 4.81 9.65
CA TYR A 156 -8.36 4.24 8.49
C TYR A 156 -8.05 5.32 7.44
N GLY A 157 -9.05 6.16 7.12
CA GLY A 157 -8.87 7.31 6.22
C GLY A 157 -7.77 8.25 6.69
N ALA A 158 -7.74 8.59 7.98
CA ALA A 158 -6.68 9.40 8.58
C ALA A 158 -5.29 8.76 8.43
N GLY A 159 -5.17 7.44 8.68
CA GLY A 159 -3.93 6.70 8.46
C GLY A 159 -3.49 6.70 6.98
N LYS A 160 -4.44 6.54 6.05
CA LYS A 160 -4.15 6.59 4.61
C LYS A 160 -3.82 8.02 4.13
N ALA A 161 -4.43 9.05 4.74
CA ALA A 161 -4.04 10.45 4.52
C ALA A 161 -2.62 10.73 5.02
N PHE A 162 -2.22 10.16 6.17
CA PHE A 162 -0.85 10.25 6.67
C PHE A 162 0.14 9.65 5.67
N ILE A 163 -0.09 8.42 5.18
CA ILE A 163 0.76 7.78 4.16
C ILE A 163 0.83 8.64 2.89
N LEU A 164 -0.33 9.13 2.41
CA LEU A 164 -0.43 9.96 1.22
C LEU A 164 0.45 11.21 1.35
N LYS A 165 0.20 12.02 2.37
CA LYS A 165 0.88 13.32 2.53
C LYS A 165 2.36 13.18 2.86
N MET A 166 2.72 12.19 3.69
CA MET A 166 4.13 11.90 3.99
C MET A 166 4.90 11.48 2.72
N THR A 167 4.30 10.60 1.92
CA THR A 167 4.98 10.11 0.70
C THR A 167 5.07 11.20 -0.38
N GLU A 168 4.01 11.99 -0.60
CA GLU A 168 4.02 13.13 -1.53
C GLU A 168 5.13 14.14 -1.19
N ALA A 169 5.29 14.47 0.09
CA ALA A 169 6.32 15.40 0.54
C ALA A 169 7.73 14.85 0.29
N VAL A 170 7.98 13.61 0.72
CA VAL A 170 9.29 12.95 0.52
C VAL A 170 9.58 12.71 -0.96
N ALA A 171 8.59 12.41 -1.78
CA ALA A 171 8.75 12.26 -3.22
C ALA A 171 9.30 13.56 -3.85
N CYS A 172 8.77 14.72 -3.47
CA CYS A 172 9.29 16.02 -3.91
C CYS A 172 10.71 16.30 -3.38
N GLU A 173 11.02 15.90 -2.13
CA GLU A 173 12.38 16.02 -1.56
C GLU A 173 13.42 15.18 -2.34
N CYS A 174 13.00 14.11 -3.00
CA CYS A 174 13.86 13.22 -3.78
C CYS A 174 14.05 13.64 -5.24
N GLU A 175 13.34 14.68 -5.72
CA GLU A 175 13.51 15.14 -7.11
C GLU A 175 14.96 15.53 -7.43
N GLY A 176 15.48 15.00 -8.53
CA GLY A 176 16.87 15.22 -8.95
C GLY A 176 17.91 14.31 -8.29
N THR A 177 17.48 13.34 -7.45
CA THR A 177 18.34 12.29 -6.88
C THR A 177 18.18 10.96 -7.63
N GLY A 178 18.94 9.95 -7.27
CA GLY A 178 18.81 8.58 -7.77
C GLY A 178 17.67 7.77 -7.10
N VAL A 179 16.79 8.40 -6.31
CA VAL A 179 15.73 7.74 -5.56
C VAL A 179 14.34 8.13 -6.08
N ASP A 180 13.62 7.16 -6.64
CA ASP A 180 12.26 7.37 -7.13
C ASP A 180 11.24 7.08 -6.00
N VAL A 181 10.42 8.06 -5.64
CA VAL A 181 9.40 7.91 -4.59
C VAL A 181 8.04 8.28 -5.16
N GLU A 182 7.05 7.42 -4.92
CA GLU A 182 5.68 7.59 -5.38
C GLU A 182 4.69 7.08 -4.34
N VAL A 183 3.52 7.69 -4.27
CA VAL A 183 2.35 7.12 -3.60
C VAL A 183 1.28 6.76 -4.62
N ILE A 184 0.79 5.51 -4.54
CA ILE A 184 -0.40 5.12 -5.29
C ILE A 184 -1.63 5.12 -4.39
N THR A 185 -2.68 5.81 -4.82
CA THR A 185 -3.97 5.91 -4.14
C THR A 185 -4.97 4.97 -4.79
N LEU A 186 -5.39 3.96 -4.05
CA LEU A 186 -6.31 2.93 -4.53
C LEU A 186 -7.77 3.29 -4.25
N GLY A 187 -8.62 3.02 -5.23
CA GLY A 187 -10.06 2.90 -5.05
C GLY A 187 -10.46 1.47 -4.69
N THR A 188 -11.66 1.07 -5.13
CA THR A 188 -12.13 -0.30 -4.97
C THR A 188 -11.24 -1.26 -5.76
N THR A 189 -10.62 -2.21 -5.07
CA THR A 189 -9.66 -3.16 -5.66
C THR A 189 -10.08 -4.59 -5.30
N LEU A 190 -10.09 -5.50 -6.28
CA LEU A 190 -10.49 -6.91 -6.15
C LEU A 190 -9.49 -7.70 -5.31
N THR A 191 -9.53 -7.50 -4.01
CA THR A 191 -8.71 -8.24 -3.04
C THR A 191 -9.54 -9.32 -2.36
N PRO A 192 -8.93 -10.40 -1.81
CA PRO A 192 -9.64 -11.37 -1.00
C PRO A 192 -10.43 -10.74 0.16
N SER A 193 -9.91 -9.67 0.76
CA SER A 193 -10.60 -8.91 1.82
C SER A 193 -11.87 -8.23 1.30
N LEU A 194 -11.84 -7.62 0.12
CA LEU A 194 -13.05 -7.06 -0.51
C LEU A 194 -14.06 -8.16 -0.81
N LEU A 195 -13.62 -9.22 -1.47
CA LEU A 195 -14.50 -10.31 -1.93
C LEU A 195 -15.19 -11.02 -0.76
N SER A 196 -14.53 -11.17 0.39
CA SER A 196 -15.13 -11.78 1.58
C SER A 196 -16.17 -10.91 2.28
N ASN A 197 -16.18 -9.61 2.00
CA ASN A 197 -17.11 -8.63 2.58
C ASN A 197 -18.05 -8.01 1.53
N LEU A 198 -18.06 -8.55 0.31
CA LEU A 198 -18.89 -8.01 -0.77
C LEU A 198 -20.37 -8.27 -0.47
N PRO A 199 -21.25 -7.24 -0.49
CA PRO A 199 -22.67 -7.46 -0.34
C PRO A 199 -23.22 -8.31 -1.49
N GLY A 200 -24.24 -9.11 -1.22
CA GLY A 200 -24.93 -9.87 -2.27
C GLY A 200 -25.79 -8.99 -3.18
N GLY A 201 -26.20 -9.53 -4.33
CA GLY A 201 -27.14 -8.90 -5.25
C GLY A 201 -26.59 -7.65 -5.98
N PRO A 202 -27.49 -6.73 -6.40
CA PRO A 202 -27.15 -5.59 -7.27
C PRO A 202 -26.04 -4.68 -6.72
N GLN A 203 -25.96 -4.54 -5.39
CA GLN A 203 -24.91 -3.72 -4.76
C GLN A 203 -23.53 -4.32 -4.96
N GLY A 204 -23.36 -5.63 -4.74
CA GLY A 204 -22.10 -6.32 -4.98
C GLY A 204 -21.71 -6.31 -6.46
N GLU A 205 -22.67 -6.50 -7.35
CA GLU A 205 -22.45 -6.38 -8.79
C GLU A 205 -21.96 -4.99 -9.21
N ALA A 206 -22.52 -3.93 -8.61
CA ALA A 206 -22.09 -2.56 -8.86
C ALA A 206 -20.65 -2.33 -8.39
N VAL A 207 -20.27 -2.86 -7.21
CA VAL A 207 -18.90 -2.79 -6.69
C VAL A 207 -17.93 -3.52 -7.62
N MET A 208 -18.29 -4.72 -8.08
CA MET A 208 -17.46 -5.51 -9.00
C MET A 208 -17.19 -4.82 -10.34
N LYS A 209 -18.18 -4.07 -10.85
CA LYS A 209 -18.05 -3.34 -12.14
C LYS A 209 -17.07 -2.17 -12.10
N ILE A 210 -16.77 -1.67 -10.91
CA ILE A 210 -15.88 -0.50 -10.74
C ILE A 210 -14.52 -0.84 -10.16
N ALA A 211 -14.37 -2.06 -9.66
CA ALA A 211 -13.15 -2.48 -9.01
C ALA A 211 -12.06 -2.79 -10.02
N LEU A 212 -10.86 -2.32 -9.73
CA LEU A 212 -9.63 -2.70 -10.45
C LEU A 212 -9.07 -4.01 -9.87
N THR A 213 -8.32 -4.74 -10.69
CA THR A 213 -7.50 -5.84 -10.17
C THR A 213 -6.27 -5.30 -9.44
N PRO A 214 -5.67 -6.07 -8.53
CA PRO A 214 -4.40 -5.72 -7.92
C PRO A 214 -3.30 -5.45 -8.94
N GLU A 215 -3.26 -6.25 -10.00
CA GLU A 215 -2.27 -6.19 -11.09
C GLU A 215 -2.39 -4.87 -11.87
N GLU A 216 -3.62 -4.47 -12.24
CA GLU A 216 -3.87 -3.17 -12.91
C GLU A 216 -3.37 -2.00 -12.07
N CYS A 217 -3.62 -2.03 -10.76
CA CYS A 217 -3.14 -0.98 -9.83
C CYS A 217 -1.61 -0.93 -9.77
N VAL A 218 -0.95 -2.09 -9.66
CA VAL A 218 0.51 -2.18 -9.56
C VAL A 218 1.17 -1.83 -10.89
N ASP A 219 0.60 -2.25 -12.01
CA ASP A 219 1.11 -1.92 -13.35
C ASP A 219 1.09 -0.41 -13.58
N GLU A 220 0.00 0.27 -13.20
CA GLU A 220 -0.11 1.72 -13.32
C GLU A 220 0.92 2.44 -12.42
N ALA A 221 1.13 1.97 -11.18
CA ALA A 221 2.16 2.51 -10.30
C ALA A 221 3.56 2.42 -10.93
N PHE A 222 3.95 1.26 -11.43
CA PHE A 222 5.27 1.10 -12.05
C PHE A 222 5.42 1.84 -13.38
N GLU A 223 4.32 2.10 -14.11
CA GLU A 223 4.35 2.95 -15.31
C GLU A 223 4.68 4.41 -14.95
N LYS A 224 4.24 4.87 -13.78
CA LYS A 224 4.36 6.27 -13.32
C LYS A 224 5.58 6.51 -12.43
N LEU A 225 6.17 5.48 -11.86
CA LEU A 225 7.33 5.56 -10.98
C LEU A 225 8.49 6.36 -11.62
N GLY A 226 8.94 7.37 -10.90
CA GLY A 226 9.97 8.31 -11.38
C GLY A 226 9.46 9.36 -12.38
N LYS A 227 8.14 9.47 -12.58
CA LYS A 227 7.50 10.45 -13.46
C LYS A 227 6.44 11.27 -12.75
N GLU A 228 5.70 10.66 -11.84
CA GLU A 228 4.64 11.28 -11.05
C GLU A 228 4.89 11.01 -9.57
N LEU A 229 4.63 12.00 -8.70
CA LEU A 229 4.84 11.85 -7.25
C LEU A 229 3.65 11.16 -6.57
N SER A 230 2.47 11.34 -7.14
CA SER A 230 1.19 10.87 -6.58
C SER A 230 0.28 10.40 -7.70
N VAL A 231 -0.12 9.14 -7.65
CA VAL A 231 -0.94 8.48 -8.66
C VAL A 231 -2.25 8.02 -8.05
N ILE A 232 -3.37 8.29 -8.72
CA ILE A 232 -4.67 7.68 -8.40
C ILE A 232 -4.88 6.54 -9.39
N ALA A 233 -5.05 5.31 -8.88
CA ALA A 233 -5.23 4.15 -9.73
C ALA A 233 -6.56 4.17 -10.49
N GLY A 234 -6.48 4.01 -11.80
CA GLY A 234 -7.62 3.90 -12.72
C GLY A 234 -8.28 5.23 -13.08
N GLN A 235 -8.61 5.38 -14.36
CA GLN A 235 -9.17 6.63 -14.91
C GLN A 235 -10.47 7.04 -14.21
N ARG A 236 -11.35 6.09 -13.91
CA ARG A 236 -12.60 6.37 -13.20
C ARG A 236 -12.38 7.03 -11.83
N ASN A 237 -11.40 6.57 -11.07
CA ASN A 237 -11.09 7.16 -9.76
C ASN A 237 -10.54 8.58 -9.91
N LYS A 238 -9.70 8.82 -10.92
CA LYS A 238 -9.18 10.15 -11.27
C LYS A 238 -10.33 11.11 -11.62
N ASP A 239 -11.23 10.68 -12.51
CA ASP A 239 -12.38 11.45 -12.92
C ASP A 239 -13.31 11.77 -11.73
N SER A 240 -13.56 10.78 -10.86
CA SER A 240 -14.36 10.98 -9.66
C SER A 240 -13.79 12.02 -8.72
N VAL A 241 -12.47 11.98 -8.45
CA VAL A 241 -11.81 13.00 -7.60
C VAL A 241 -11.85 14.37 -8.26
N HIS A 242 -11.60 14.43 -9.56
CA HIS A 242 -11.61 15.69 -10.31
C HIS A 242 -13.01 16.32 -10.30
N ASP A 243 -14.03 15.54 -10.63
CA ASP A 243 -15.42 16.01 -10.69
C ASP A 243 -15.92 16.49 -9.31
N TRP A 244 -15.68 15.71 -8.25
CA TRP A 244 -16.03 16.12 -6.91
C TRP A 244 -15.35 17.42 -6.48
N LYS A 245 -14.04 17.55 -6.69
CA LYS A 245 -13.30 18.78 -6.33
C LYS A 245 -13.75 19.99 -7.14
N ALA A 246 -14.19 19.78 -8.37
CA ALA A 246 -14.65 20.88 -9.23
C ALA A 246 -16.08 21.36 -8.90
N ASN A 247 -16.95 20.43 -8.46
CA ASN A 247 -18.39 20.69 -8.40
C ASN A 247 -19.00 20.64 -7.00
N HIS A 248 -18.25 20.20 -5.99
CA HIS A 248 -18.76 20.00 -4.63
C HIS A 248 -17.78 20.46 -3.57
N THR A 249 -18.31 20.78 -2.40
CA THR A 249 -17.53 21.05 -1.20
C THR A 249 -17.13 19.73 -0.51
N GLU A 250 -16.08 19.76 0.30
CA GLU A 250 -15.68 18.61 1.12
C GLU A 250 -16.80 18.17 2.07
N ASP A 251 -17.58 19.13 2.63
CA ASP A 251 -18.74 18.83 3.50
C ASP A 251 -19.82 18.03 2.76
N GLU A 252 -20.12 18.37 1.51
CA GLU A 252 -21.07 17.63 0.68
C GLU A 252 -20.57 16.20 0.41
N TYR A 253 -19.28 16.04 0.11
CA TYR A 253 -18.69 14.72 -0.12
C TYR A 253 -18.77 13.84 1.14
N ILE A 254 -18.38 14.37 2.30
CA ILE A 254 -18.43 13.64 3.56
C ILE A 254 -19.88 13.19 3.87
N ARG A 255 -20.86 14.06 3.65
CA ARG A 255 -22.29 13.72 3.85
C ARG A 255 -22.77 12.67 2.87
N TYR A 256 -22.36 12.76 1.59
CA TYR A 256 -22.65 11.76 0.58
C TYR A 256 -22.07 10.40 0.95
N MET A 257 -20.80 10.34 1.31
CA MET A 257 -20.17 9.10 1.78
C MET A 257 -20.85 8.54 3.02
N GLY A 258 -21.27 9.41 3.94
CA GLY A 258 -22.03 9.03 5.14
C GLY A 258 -23.41 8.45 4.85
N SER A 259 -24.03 8.77 3.72
CA SER A 259 -25.37 8.26 3.38
C SER A 259 -25.38 6.75 3.09
N PHE A 260 -24.22 6.16 2.69
CA PHE A 260 -24.11 4.72 2.45
C PHE A 260 -24.13 3.87 3.74
N TYR A 261 -23.95 4.50 4.90
CA TYR A 261 -23.83 3.84 6.21
C TYR A 261 -24.91 4.27 7.21
N ARG A 262 -25.90 5.05 6.74
CA ARG A 262 -27.09 5.39 7.51
C ARG A 262 -28.17 4.38 7.17
N ASP A 263 -28.66 3.70 8.20
CA ASP A 263 -29.86 2.86 8.12
C ASP A 263 -31.11 3.70 7.86
#